data_7aebeedcc8eb13f57bf90de5122c56da
#
_entry.id   7aebeedcc8eb13f57bf90de5122c56da
#
_cell.length_a   1.000
_cell.length_b   1.000
_cell.length_c   1.000
_cell.angle_alpha   90.00
_cell.angle_beta   90.00
_cell.angle_gamma   90.00
#
_symmetry.space_group_name_H-M   'P 1'
#
loop_
_entity.id
_entity.type
_entity.pdbx_description
1 polymer ?
#
loop_
_entity_poly.entity_id
_entity_poly.type
_entity_poly.pdbx_seq_one_letter_code
_entity_poly.pdbx_strand_id
1 'polypeptide(L)'
;MKTKWNSKLTTLLTGLIFGGCASFEPGLRYQELMRARVPTVKETSEGVDVSVEEFATASKSRFAFDADLASYGVLALLVRLENNGAENYHVHQNDIRAMMTGQSLPFLSPIDAANKAVTSEYVGKALAWTVATGPFFILFWPATIAGSSSHTQSVNKRIQEYFEALSFNGSLLKPNQVASGFLYFRLPDGLKKLENLSLELQISEERTGKRPNFKLSLPPLDVSG
;
A
#
# COMPACT_ATOMS: atom_id res chain seq x y z
N MET A 1 33.64 18.47 52.39
CA MET A 1 32.99 17.29 51.75
C MET A 1 32.66 17.65 50.31
N LYS A 2 33.37 17.09 49.30
CA LYS A 2 33.12 17.31 47.87
C LYS A 2 32.31 16.12 47.35
N THR A 3 31.03 16.33 47.07
CA THR A 3 30.16 15.33 46.45
C THR A 3 30.58 15.11 44.99
N LYS A 4 31.16 13.94 44.70
CA LYS A 4 31.38 13.47 43.33
C LYS A 4 30.02 13.10 42.72
N TRP A 5 29.49 13.97 41.87
CA TRP A 5 28.30 13.66 41.07
C TRP A 5 28.69 12.66 39.97
N ASN A 6 28.02 11.50 40.00
CA ASN A 6 28.29 10.41 39.05
C ASN A 6 27.90 10.79 37.64
N SER A 7 28.89 11.10 36.81
CA SER A 7 28.72 11.43 35.36
C SER A 7 28.11 10.29 34.53
N LYS A 8 28.01 9.08 35.08
CA LYS A 8 27.43 7.90 34.40
C LYS A 8 25.90 7.93 34.29
N LEU A 9 25.21 8.70 35.15
CA LEU A 9 23.75 8.78 35.11
C LEU A 9 23.26 9.72 34.01
N THR A 10 24.05 10.73 33.64
CA THR A 10 23.69 11.71 32.61
C THR A 10 23.76 11.12 31.19
N THR A 11 24.68 10.19 30.93
CA THR A 11 24.87 9.56 29.63
C THR A 11 23.76 8.54 29.32
N LEU A 12 23.15 7.93 30.34
CA LEU A 12 22.05 6.98 30.13
C LEU A 12 20.72 7.69 29.79
N LEU A 13 20.53 8.91 30.31
CA LEU A 13 19.30 9.68 30.05
C LEU A 13 19.29 10.32 28.68
N THR A 14 20.47 10.67 28.11
CA THR A 14 20.57 11.29 26.77
C THR A 14 20.34 10.30 25.63
N GLY A 15 20.63 9.00 25.87
CA GLY A 15 20.42 7.94 24.86
C GLY A 15 18.95 7.56 24.63
N LEU A 16 18.05 7.90 25.56
CA LEU A 16 16.64 7.52 25.50
C LEU A 16 15.75 8.50 24.71
N ILE A 17 16.27 9.68 24.38
CA ILE A 17 15.45 10.75 23.75
C ILE A 17 15.45 10.69 22.22
N PHE A 18 16.37 9.93 21.59
CA PHE A 18 16.52 9.89 20.13
C PHE A 18 15.88 8.69 19.41
N GLY A 19 15.16 7.82 20.12
CA GLY A 19 14.66 6.56 19.57
C GLY A 19 13.22 6.54 19.09
N GLY A 20 12.56 7.65 18.80
CA GLY A 20 11.11 7.64 18.66
C GLY A 20 10.48 8.37 17.48
N CYS A 21 11.23 8.74 16.46
CA CYS A 21 10.58 9.20 15.21
C CYS A 21 10.19 7.97 14.40
N ALA A 22 8.90 7.63 14.37
CA ALA A 22 8.37 6.73 13.37
C ALA A 22 8.63 7.36 12.00
N SER A 23 9.68 6.93 11.31
CA SER A 23 9.95 7.31 9.94
C SER A 23 9.08 6.44 9.04
N PHE A 24 8.31 7.07 8.17
CA PHE A 24 7.75 6.38 7.03
C PHE A 24 8.88 6.28 5.99
N GLU A 25 9.40 5.10 5.85
CA GLU A 25 10.37 4.76 4.81
C GLU A 25 9.71 3.71 3.91
N PRO A 26 8.81 4.12 3.01
CA PRO A 26 8.37 3.23 1.95
C PRO A 26 9.66 2.85 1.24
N GLY A 27 9.90 1.56 1.13
CA GLY A 27 11.10 1.08 0.48
C GLY A 27 11.35 1.93 -0.75
N LEU A 28 12.43 2.67 -0.81
CA LEU A 28 12.78 3.75 -1.77
C LEU A 28 12.82 3.28 -3.25
N ARG A 29 11.90 2.40 -3.65
CA ARG A 29 12.01 1.52 -4.79
C ARG A 29 10.79 1.60 -5.68
N TYR A 30 10.16 2.80 -5.74
CA TYR A 30 9.11 3.06 -6.74
C TYR A 30 9.52 2.52 -8.13
N GLN A 31 10.75 2.78 -8.55
CA GLN A 31 11.25 2.27 -9.82
C GLN A 31 11.42 0.74 -9.85
N GLU A 32 11.78 0.12 -8.73
CA GLU A 32 11.86 -1.34 -8.62
C GLU A 32 10.47 -1.99 -8.59
N LEU A 33 9.50 -1.37 -7.90
CA LEU A 33 8.12 -1.82 -7.89
C LEU A 33 7.48 -1.76 -9.28
N MET A 34 7.82 -0.73 -10.05
CA MET A 34 7.27 -0.52 -11.39
C MET A 34 8.07 -1.23 -12.50
N ARG A 35 9.25 -1.78 -12.19
CA ARG A 35 9.97 -2.66 -13.13
C ARG A 35 9.22 -3.97 -13.32
N ALA A 36 9.52 -4.67 -14.43
CA ALA A 36 8.98 -5.99 -14.70
C ALA A 36 9.33 -6.97 -13.56
N ARG A 37 8.39 -7.18 -12.66
CA ARG A 37 8.43 -8.23 -11.63
C ARG A 37 7.80 -9.49 -12.22
N VAL A 38 8.04 -10.61 -11.57
CA VAL A 38 7.32 -11.85 -11.92
C VAL A 38 5.87 -11.68 -11.46
N PRO A 39 4.90 -11.54 -12.36
CA PRO A 39 3.52 -11.37 -11.96
C PRO A 39 2.98 -12.66 -11.34
N THR A 40 2.00 -12.53 -10.46
CA THR A 40 1.28 -13.70 -9.93
C THR A 40 0.46 -14.38 -11.03
N VAL A 41 -0.17 -13.58 -11.88
CA VAL A 41 -1.00 -14.04 -13.01
C VAL A 41 -0.80 -13.12 -14.21
N LYS A 42 -0.84 -13.70 -15.41
CA LYS A 42 -0.79 -12.97 -16.68
C LYS A 42 -1.81 -13.56 -17.66
N GLU A 43 -2.44 -12.68 -18.42
CA GLU A 43 -3.34 -13.02 -19.54
C GLU A 43 -3.02 -12.14 -20.75
N THR A 44 -3.12 -12.71 -21.94
CA THR A 44 -2.85 -12.02 -23.21
C THR A 44 -4.08 -12.11 -24.12
N SER A 45 -4.55 -10.99 -24.63
CA SER A 45 -5.63 -10.91 -25.62
C SER A 45 -5.45 -9.71 -26.53
N GLU A 46 -5.74 -9.87 -27.84
CA GLU A 46 -5.70 -8.80 -28.86
C GLU A 46 -4.36 -8.03 -28.87
N GLY A 47 -3.25 -8.71 -28.59
CA GLY A 47 -1.92 -8.09 -28.52
C GLY A 47 -1.66 -7.30 -27.24
N VAL A 48 -2.57 -7.31 -26.27
CA VAL A 48 -2.36 -6.69 -24.97
C VAL A 48 -2.09 -7.75 -23.92
N ASP A 49 -1.00 -7.57 -23.21
CA ASP A 49 -0.65 -8.36 -22.03
C ASP A 49 -1.13 -7.65 -20.77
N VAL A 50 -1.93 -8.33 -19.97
CA VAL A 50 -2.35 -7.87 -18.65
C VAL A 50 -1.75 -8.77 -17.60
N SER A 51 -1.10 -8.20 -16.62
CA SER A 51 -0.51 -8.94 -15.51
C SER A 51 -0.86 -8.30 -14.18
N VAL A 52 -0.97 -9.15 -13.15
CA VAL A 52 -1.33 -8.75 -11.79
C VAL A 52 -0.38 -9.41 -10.80
N GLU A 53 0.08 -8.61 -9.83
CA GLU A 53 0.76 -9.09 -8.63
C GLU A 53 -0.03 -8.58 -7.41
N GLU A 54 -0.32 -9.50 -6.48
CA GLU A 54 -0.99 -9.17 -5.23
C GLU A 54 0.04 -8.75 -4.16
N PHE A 55 -0.35 -7.79 -3.31
CA PHE A 55 0.40 -7.34 -2.14
C PHE A 55 -0.41 -7.60 -0.86
N ALA A 56 -0.97 -8.81 -0.75
CA ALA A 56 -1.81 -9.23 0.36
C ALA A 56 -1.01 -9.86 1.51
N THR A 57 0.20 -10.36 1.28
CA THR A 57 1.06 -10.87 2.35
C THR A 57 1.76 -9.73 3.08
N ALA A 58 1.96 -9.89 4.40
CA ALA A 58 2.63 -8.89 5.22
C ALA A 58 4.01 -8.49 4.69
N SER A 59 4.79 -9.43 4.17
CA SER A 59 6.13 -9.18 3.62
C SER A 59 6.09 -8.32 2.36
N LYS A 60 5.23 -8.64 1.39
CA LYS A 60 5.06 -7.85 0.16
C LYS A 60 4.50 -6.46 0.46
N SER A 61 3.49 -6.40 1.34
CA SER A 61 2.83 -5.16 1.70
C SER A 61 3.79 -4.20 2.41
N ARG A 62 4.54 -4.67 3.42
CA ARG A 62 5.56 -3.86 4.09
C ARG A 62 6.69 -3.43 3.17
N PHE A 63 7.10 -4.27 2.23
CA PHE A 63 8.10 -3.91 1.23
C PHE A 63 7.65 -2.71 0.38
N ALA A 64 6.38 -2.69 -0.06
CA ALA A 64 5.86 -1.65 -0.94
C ALA A 64 5.36 -0.40 -0.18
N PHE A 65 4.75 -0.59 1.00
CA PHE A 65 3.98 0.45 1.69
C PHE A 65 4.45 0.74 3.12
N ASP A 66 5.48 0.04 3.60
CA ASP A 66 5.93 0.08 5.00
C ASP A 66 4.81 -0.27 6.01
N ALA A 67 3.77 -0.92 5.54
CA ALA A 67 2.58 -1.30 6.30
C ALA A 67 2.01 -2.63 5.83
N ASP A 68 1.37 -3.38 6.73
CA ASP A 68 0.63 -4.59 6.40
C ASP A 68 -0.81 -4.23 6.04
N LEU A 69 -1.03 -3.81 4.79
CA LEU A 69 -2.31 -3.28 4.33
C LEU A 69 -3.47 -4.26 4.49
N ALA A 70 -3.22 -5.54 4.28
CA ALA A 70 -4.26 -6.56 4.33
C ALA A 70 -4.79 -6.75 5.75
N SER A 71 -3.95 -6.64 6.79
CA SER A 71 -4.38 -6.65 8.20
C SER A 71 -5.29 -5.47 8.54
N TYR A 72 -5.26 -4.41 7.74
CA TYR A 72 -6.11 -3.21 7.88
C TYR A 72 -7.29 -3.20 6.92
N GLY A 73 -7.58 -4.35 6.30
CA GLY A 73 -8.70 -4.51 5.38
C GLY A 73 -8.50 -3.82 4.03
N VAL A 74 -7.24 -3.70 3.57
CA VAL A 74 -6.90 -3.14 2.26
C VAL A 74 -6.16 -4.18 1.42
N LEU A 75 -6.71 -4.53 0.27
CA LEU A 75 -6.05 -5.32 -0.76
C LEU A 75 -5.41 -4.37 -1.77
N ALA A 76 -4.10 -4.45 -1.95
CA ALA A 76 -3.38 -3.75 -2.99
C ALA A 76 -3.00 -4.73 -4.12
N LEU A 77 -3.39 -4.41 -5.34
CA LEU A 77 -3.07 -5.16 -6.56
C LEU A 77 -2.24 -4.28 -7.49
N LEU A 78 -1.02 -4.69 -7.81
CA LEU A 78 -0.22 -4.06 -8.86
C LEU A 78 -0.68 -4.62 -10.20
N VAL A 79 -1.23 -3.75 -11.03
CA VAL A 79 -1.68 -4.07 -12.39
C VAL A 79 -0.68 -3.49 -13.37
N ARG A 80 -0.33 -4.28 -14.38
CA ARG A 80 0.52 -3.86 -15.50
C ARG A 80 -0.11 -4.30 -16.80
N LEU A 81 -0.27 -3.35 -17.72
CA LEU A 81 -0.73 -3.56 -19.07
C LEU A 81 0.42 -3.23 -20.02
N GLU A 82 0.62 -4.08 -21.03
CA GLU A 82 1.62 -3.89 -22.07
C GLU A 82 0.97 -4.12 -23.42
N ASN A 83 0.99 -3.11 -24.28
CA ASN A 83 0.42 -3.19 -25.60
C ASN A 83 1.49 -3.59 -26.62
N ASN A 84 1.49 -4.86 -26.98
CA ASN A 84 2.36 -5.44 -28.02
C ASN A 84 1.67 -5.47 -29.39
N GLY A 85 0.42 -4.97 -29.48
CA GLY A 85 -0.38 -4.87 -30.71
C GLY A 85 -0.14 -3.56 -31.47
N ALA A 86 -0.90 -3.36 -32.53
CA ALA A 86 -0.81 -2.18 -33.39
C ALA A 86 -1.87 -1.11 -33.06
N GLU A 87 -2.89 -1.44 -32.29
CA GLU A 87 -4.02 -0.56 -32.01
C GLU A 87 -3.84 0.19 -30.68
N ASN A 88 -4.52 1.33 -30.54
CA ASN A 88 -4.56 2.07 -29.29
C ASN A 88 -5.71 1.57 -28.42
N TYR A 89 -5.51 1.52 -27.10
CA TYR A 89 -6.54 1.14 -26.14
C TYR A 89 -6.74 2.18 -25.06
N HIS A 90 -7.99 2.51 -24.75
CA HIS A 90 -8.33 3.26 -23.55
C HIS A 90 -8.53 2.30 -22.39
N VAL A 91 -7.85 2.60 -21.29
CA VAL A 91 -7.95 1.87 -20.03
C VAL A 91 -8.49 2.82 -18.97
N HIS A 92 -9.68 2.56 -18.46
CA HIS A 92 -10.27 3.35 -17.39
C HIS A 92 -10.26 2.57 -16.08
N GLN A 93 -9.89 3.23 -15.00
CA GLN A 93 -9.87 2.61 -13.68
C GLN A 93 -11.22 2.01 -13.28
N ASN A 94 -12.33 2.65 -13.69
CA ASN A 94 -13.70 2.19 -13.42
C ASN A 94 -14.08 0.90 -14.15
N ASP A 95 -13.33 0.52 -15.18
CA ASP A 95 -13.53 -0.72 -15.94
C ASP A 95 -12.73 -1.89 -15.35
N ILE A 96 -12.09 -1.67 -14.19
CA ILE A 96 -11.32 -2.68 -13.47
C ILE A 96 -12.04 -3.02 -12.15
N ARG A 97 -12.29 -4.30 -11.92
CA ARG A 97 -13.00 -4.81 -10.74
C ARG A 97 -12.28 -5.98 -10.12
N ALA A 98 -12.10 -5.96 -8.81
CA ALA A 98 -11.69 -7.14 -8.08
C ALA A 98 -12.96 -7.89 -7.62
N MET A 99 -13.02 -9.17 -7.94
CA MET A 99 -14.13 -10.05 -7.58
C MET A 99 -13.63 -11.10 -6.59
N MET A 100 -14.34 -11.29 -5.50
CA MET A 100 -14.05 -12.33 -4.53
C MET A 100 -15.31 -13.14 -4.25
N THR A 101 -15.26 -14.44 -4.44
CA THR A 101 -16.43 -15.34 -4.29
C THR A 101 -17.67 -14.85 -5.06
N GLY A 102 -17.48 -14.27 -6.23
CA GLY A 102 -18.55 -13.75 -7.08
C GLY A 102 -19.09 -12.37 -6.71
N GLN A 103 -18.55 -11.73 -5.68
CA GLN A 103 -18.92 -10.36 -5.26
C GLN A 103 -17.81 -9.37 -5.60
N SER A 104 -18.18 -8.18 -6.08
CA SER A 104 -17.23 -7.10 -6.33
C SER A 104 -16.75 -6.49 -5.02
N LEU A 105 -15.42 -6.42 -4.85
CA LEU A 105 -14.83 -5.70 -3.74
C LEU A 105 -14.96 -4.18 -3.96
N PRO A 106 -15.33 -3.42 -2.92
CA PRO A 106 -15.39 -1.96 -3.02
C PRO A 106 -14.01 -1.37 -3.32
N PHE A 107 -13.95 -0.51 -4.32
CA PHE A 107 -12.75 0.25 -4.63
C PHE A 107 -12.46 1.29 -3.53
N LEU A 108 -11.19 1.44 -3.19
CA LEU A 108 -10.70 2.48 -2.28
C LEU A 108 -9.90 3.51 -3.07
N SER A 109 -10.13 4.79 -2.80
CA SER A 109 -9.21 5.81 -3.28
C SER A 109 -7.81 5.60 -2.67
N PRO A 110 -6.74 6.06 -3.33
CA PRO A 110 -5.39 6.02 -2.76
C PRO A 110 -5.31 6.67 -1.37
N ILE A 111 -6.02 7.79 -1.20
CA ILE A 111 -6.09 8.52 0.07
C ILE A 111 -6.78 7.67 1.15
N ASP A 112 -7.89 7.00 0.83
CA ASP A 112 -8.59 6.15 1.79
C ASP A 112 -7.75 4.93 2.19
N ALA A 113 -7.04 4.34 1.24
CA ALA A 113 -6.10 3.24 1.50
C ALA A 113 -4.94 3.70 2.40
N ALA A 114 -4.35 4.86 2.11
CA ALA A 114 -3.31 5.48 2.92
C ALA A 114 -3.80 5.77 4.34
N ASN A 115 -4.99 6.35 4.49
CA ASN A 115 -5.56 6.68 5.80
C ASN A 115 -5.80 5.43 6.66
N LYS A 116 -6.26 4.33 6.06
CA LYS A 116 -6.40 3.04 6.76
C LYS A 116 -5.05 2.52 7.25
N ALA A 117 -4.01 2.58 6.44
CA ALA A 117 -2.65 2.19 6.81
C ALA A 117 -2.13 3.04 7.98
N VAL A 118 -2.23 4.37 7.86
CA VAL A 118 -1.75 5.33 8.86
C VAL A 118 -2.44 5.16 10.21
N THR A 119 -3.78 5.13 10.22
CA THR A 119 -4.55 5.11 11.47
C THR A 119 -4.26 3.87 12.31
N SER A 120 -4.02 2.73 11.67
CA SER A 120 -3.90 1.44 12.34
C SER A 120 -2.48 1.18 12.86
N GLU A 121 -1.46 1.45 12.08
CA GLU A 121 -0.08 1.11 12.44
C GLU A 121 0.51 2.09 13.47
N TYR A 122 0.19 3.38 13.35
CA TYR A 122 0.63 4.38 14.33
C TYR A 122 -0.09 4.23 15.68
N VAL A 123 -1.37 3.89 15.71
CA VAL A 123 -2.07 3.56 16.97
C VAL A 123 -1.45 2.31 17.62
N GLY A 124 -1.14 1.28 16.84
CA GLY A 124 -0.48 0.06 17.35
C GLY A 124 0.91 0.36 17.91
N LYS A 125 1.74 1.13 17.20
CA LYS A 125 3.07 1.55 17.67
C LYS A 125 2.98 2.45 18.90
N ALA A 126 2.05 3.40 18.96
CA ALA A 126 1.84 4.26 20.13
C ALA A 126 1.39 3.47 21.36
N LEU A 127 0.50 2.48 21.22
CA LEU A 127 0.09 1.60 22.31
C LEU A 127 1.25 0.71 22.80
N ALA A 128 2.05 0.16 21.89
CA ALA A 128 3.23 -0.63 22.28
C ALA A 128 4.23 0.20 23.10
N TRP A 129 4.41 1.47 22.78
CA TRP A 129 5.26 2.39 23.54
C TRP A 129 4.67 2.73 24.91
N THR A 130 3.34 2.91 25.04
CA THR A 130 2.69 3.15 26.34
C THR A 130 2.84 1.98 27.30
N VAL A 131 2.79 0.75 26.78
CA VAL A 131 3.01 -0.47 27.58
C VAL A 131 4.48 -0.61 27.99
N ALA A 132 5.43 -0.28 27.11
CA ALA A 132 6.87 -0.40 27.37
C ALA A 132 7.41 0.67 28.31
N THR A 133 6.85 1.88 28.31
CA THR A 133 7.33 3.02 29.13
C THR A 133 6.58 3.21 30.45
N GLY A 134 5.47 2.47 30.66
CA GLY A 134 4.71 2.50 31.91
C GLY A 134 4.16 3.88 32.29
N PRO A 135 3.88 4.14 33.58
CA PRO A 135 3.19 5.35 34.05
C PRO A 135 3.97 6.66 33.82
N PHE A 136 5.23 6.61 33.43
CA PHE A 136 6.02 7.80 33.11
C PHE A 136 5.53 8.55 31.87
N PHE A 137 4.84 7.88 30.94
CA PHE A 137 4.32 8.51 29.72
C PHE A 137 3.21 9.53 30.02
N ILE A 138 2.41 9.33 31.07
CA ILE A 138 1.30 10.21 31.44
C ILE A 138 1.79 11.60 31.84
N LEU A 139 2.98 11.71 32.44
CA LEU A 139 3.54 12.98 32.88
C LEU A 139 4.07 13.87 31.74
N PHE A 140 4.45 13.26 30.59
CA PHE A 140 4.99 13.99 29.44
C PHE A 140 4.00 14.10 28.27
N TRP A 141 2.80 13.54 28.40
CA TRP A 141 1.75 13.53 27.38
C TRP A 141 1.45 14.90 26.75
N PRO A 142 1.29 16.01 27.49
CA PRO A 142 0.98 17.31 26.91
C PRO A 142 2.08 17.89 26.01
N ALA A 143 3.36 17.64 26.34
CA ALA A 143 4.48 18.19 25.62
C ALA A 143 4.76 17.44 24.31
N THR A 144 4.51 16.12 24.28
CA THR A 144 4.70 15.29 23.09
C THR A 144 3.60 15.52 22.04
N ILE A 145 2.36 15.79 22.45
CA ILE A 145 1.26 16.10 21.52
C ILE A 145 1.47 17.43 20.81
N ALA A 146 1.91 18.47 21.53
CA ALA A 146 2.10 19.80 20.93
C ALA A 146 3.26 19.85 19.92
N GLY A 147 4.32 19.04 20.10
CA GLY A 147 5.44 18.95 19.15
C GLY A 147 5.22 17.97 18.00
N SER A 148 4.31 17.00 18.15
CA SER A 148 4.10 15.93 17.17
C SER A 148 3.07 16.26 16.09
N SER A 149 2.19 17.24 16.33
CA SER A 149 1.05 17.50 15.40
C SER A 149 1.51 17.95 14.01
N SER A 150 2.47 18.86 13.92
CA SER A 150 2.97 19.34 12.62
C SER A 150 3.82 18.29 11.89
N HIS A 151 4.60 17.50 12.63
CA HIS A 151 5.40 16.42 12.06
C HIS A 151 4.52 15.26 11.59
N THR A 152 3.52 14.89 12.38
CA THR A 152 2.56 13.84 12.01
C THR A 152 1.75 14.23 10.77
N GLN A 153 1.31 15.49 10.67
CA GLN A 153 0.61 15.98 9.46
C GLN A 153 1.50 15.92 8.21
N SER A 154 2.78 16.27 8.33
CA SER A 154 3.71 16.20 7.21
C SER A 154 3.99 14.75 6.78
N VAL A 155 4.10 13.82 7.71
CA VAL A 155 4.27 12.39 7.43
C VAL A 155 3.03 11.82 6.76
N ASN A 156 1.83 12.09 7.29
CA ASN A 156 0.57 11.62 6.71
C ASN A 156 0.37 12.12 5.28
N LYS A 157 0.70 13.40 5.01
CA LYS A 157 0.66 13.95 3.67
C LYS A 157 1.62 13.23 2.72
N ARG A 158 2.84 12.97 3.14
CA ARG A 158 3.82 12.20 2.35
C ARG A 158 3.36 10.77 2.06
N ILE A 159 2.68 10.12 3.01
CA ILE A 159 2.10 8.79 2.79
C ILE A 159 0.99 8.86 1.73
N GLN A 160 0.08 9.83 1.84
CA GLN A 160 -0.97 10.02 0.85
C GLN A 160 -0.41 10.29 -0.55
N GLU A 161 0.55 11.22 -0.67
CA GLU A 161 1.24 11.53 -1.94
C GLU A 161 1.93 10.30 -2.53
N TYR A 162 2.50 9.43 -1.68
CA TYR A 162 3.11 8.19 -2.13
C TYR A 162 2.08 7.19 -2.69
N PHE A 163 0.96 6.99 -1.99
CA PHE A 163 -0.11 6.11 -2.49
C PHE A 163 -0.72 6.63 -3.79
N GLU A 164 -0.90 7.94 -3.92
CA GLU A 164 -1.36 8.57 -5.16
C GLU A 164 -0.35 8.37 -6.30
N ALA A 165 0.94 8.59 -6.05
CA ALA A 165 1.98 8.41 -7.06
C ALA A 165 2.11 6.95 -7.55
N LEU A 166 1.82 5.97 -6.68
CA LEU A 166 1.80 4.55 -7.03
C LEU A 166 0.52 4.10 -7.72
N SER A 167 -0.57 4.89 -7.65
CA SER A 167 -1.88 4.50 -8.16
C SER A 167 -1.92 4.30 -9.66
N PHE A 168 -2.73 3.34 -10.08
CA PHE A 168 -3.10 3.19 -11.48
C PHE A 168 -4.10 4.29 -11.85
N ASN A 169 -3.64 5.22 -12.68
CA ASN A 169 -4.49 6.25 -13.27
C ASN A 169 -4.74 5.86 -14.71
N GLY A 170 -5.97 5.53 -15.08
CA GLY A 170 -6.32 5.13 -16.44
C GLY A 170 -5.55 5.90 -17.53
N SER A 171 -5.28 5.27 -18.64
CA SER A 171 -4.41 5.83 -19.68
C SER A 171 -4.84 5.41 -21.08
N LEU A 172 -4.38 6.18 -22.06
CA LEU A 172 -4.33 5.74 -23.47
C LEU A 172 -3.06 4.88 -23.64
N LEU A 173 -3.24 3.60 -23.88
CA LEU A 173 -2.17 2.64 -24.07
C LEU A 173 -1.86 2.49 -25.56
N LYS A 174 -0.84 3.19 -26.04
CA LYS A 174 -0.39 3.13 -27.45
C LYS A 174 0.45 1.87 -27.72
N PRO A 175 0.67 1.50 -28.99
CA PRO A 175 1.60 0.43 -29.35
C PRO A 175 2.96 0.54 -28.66
N ASN A 176 3.47 -0.57 -28.13
CA ASN A 176 4.72 -0.67 -27.39
C ASN A 176 4.79 0.16 -26.11
N GLN A 177 3.64 0.57 -25.57
CA GLN A 177 3.56 1.26 -24.28
C GLN A 177 3.19 0.30 -23.15
N VAL A 178 3.61 0.69 -21.96
CA VAL A 178 3.30 0.02 -20.70
C VAL A 178 2.61 1.03 -19.77
N ALA A 179 1.48 0.61 -19.19
CA ALA A 179 0.83 1.29 -18.08
C ALA A 179 0.87 0.38 -16.86
N SER A 180 1.22 0.92 -15.71
CA SER A 180 1.23 0.16 -14.46
C SER A 180 0.89 1.04 -13.28
N GLY A 181 0.33 0.41 -12.21
CA GLY A 181 0.02 1.09 -10.97
C GLY A 181 -0.79 0.19 -10.03
N PHE A 182 -0.92 0.65 -8.79
CA PHE A 182 -1.70 -0.05 -7.79
C PHE A 182 -3.18 0.33 -7.85
N LEU A 183 -4.02 -0.68 -7.64
CA LEU A 183 -5.43 -0.55 -7.34
C LEU A 183 -5.67 -1.02 -5.91
N TYR A 184 -6.50 -0.28 -5.18
CA TYR A 184 -6.80 -0.58 -3.79
C TYR A 184 -8.26 -0.97 -3.64
N PHE A 185 -8.50 -2.05 -2.89
CA PHE A 185 -9.85 -2.56 -2.64
C PHE A 185 -10.06 -2.81 -1.15
N ARG A 186 -11.29 -2.65 -0.69
CA ARG A 186 -11.65 -2.97 0.69
C ARG A 186 -11.88 -4.47 0.84
N LEU A 187 -11.16 -5.08 1.77
CA LEU A 187 -11.41 -6.46 2.19
C LEU A 187 -12.51 -6.52 3.26
N PRO A 188 -13.28 -7.59 3.32
CA PRO A 188 -14.14 -7.89 4.46
C PRO A 188 -13.33 -7.98 5.76
N ASP A 189 -13.94 -7.52 6.86
CA ASP A 189 -13.29 -7.56 8.17
C ASP A 189 -13.04 -9.01 8.63
N GLY A 190 -11.88 -9.23 9.26
CA GLY A 190 -11.52 -10.53 9.82
C GLY A 190 -11.16 -11.61 8.80
N LEU A 191 -10.95 -11.25 7.55
CA LEU A 191 -10.56 -12.19 6.50
C LEU A 191 -9.15 -12.72 6.75
N LYS A 192 -9.01 -14.05 6.86
CA LYS A 192 -7.71 -14.71 7.05
C LYS A 192 -7.13 -15.30 5.76
N LYS A 193 -7.97 -15.53 4.77
CA LYS A 193 -7.58 -16.14 3.51
C LYS A 193 -8.33 -15.52 2.34
N LEU A 194 -7.62 -15.20 1.28
CA LEU A 194 -8.19 -14.78 0.00
C LEU A 194 -8.42 -16.03 -0.85
N GLU A 195 -9.68 -16.37 -1.10
CA GLU A 195 -10.06 -17.48 -1.97
C GLU A 195 -10.95 -16.96 -3.10
N ASN A 196 -10.79 -17.56 -4.29
CA ASN A 196 -11.58 -17.20 -5.47
C ASN A 196 -11.51 -15.70 -5.80
N LEU A 197 -10.31 -15.09 -5.61
CA LEU A 197 -10.04 -13.72 -6.01
C LEU A 197 -9.75 -13.70 -7.50
N SER A 198 -10.41 -12.80 -8.22
CA SER A 198 -10.10 -12.51 -9.63
C SER A 198 -10.12 -11.02 -9.88
N LEU A 199 -9.30 -10.56 -10.83
CA LEU A 199 -9.38 -9.23 -11.39
C LEU A 199 -10.05 -9.32 -12.76
N GLU A 200 -11.12 -8.56 -12.94
CA GLU A 200 -11.81 -8.41 -14.22
C GLU A 200 -11.51 -7.00 -14.77
N LEU A 201 -11.05 -6.94 -15.99
CA LEU A 201 -10.65 -5.71 -16.66
C LEU A 201 -11.24 -5.69 -18.07
N GLN A 202 -11.84 -4.56 -18.43
CA GLN A 202 -12.26 -4.26 -19.79
C GLN A 202 -11.47 -3.08 -20.33
N ILE A 203 -10.88 -3.23 -21.52
CA ILE A 203 -10.23 -2.13 -22.24
C ILE A 203 -11.04 -1.82 -23.51
N SER A 204 -10.86 -0.63 -24.06
CA SER A 204 -11.61 -0.20 -25.26
C SER A 204 -10.65 0.18 -26.37
N GLU A 205 -10.73 -0.52 -27.50
CA GLU A 205 -9.96 -0.17 -28.69
C GLU A 205 -10.45 1.17 -29.25
N GLU A 206 -9.53 2.12 -29.47
CA GLU A 206 -9.85 3.49 -29.84
C GLU A 206 -10.56 3.57 -31.20
N ARG A 207 -10.12 2.80 -32.18
CA ARG A 207 -10.58 2.89 -33.56
C ARG A 207 -11.93 2.19 -33.81
N THR A 208 -12.13 1.00 -33.26
CA THR A 208 -13.33 0.17 -33.53
C THR A 208 -14.32 0.17 -32.37
N GLY A 209 -13.91 0.62 -31.18
CA GLY A 209 -14.72 0.51 -29.96
C GLY A 209 -14.83 -0.94 -29.44
N LYS A 210 -14.10 -1.90 -30.02
CA LYS A 210 -14.04 -3.27 -29.52
C LYS A 210 -13.56 -3.28 -28.08
N ARG A 211 -14.16 -4.15 -27.25
CA ARG A 211 -13.89 -4.20 -25.81
C ARG A 211 -13.38 -5.57 -25.38
N PRO A 212 -12.07 -5.85 -25.51
CA PRO A 212 -11.49 -7.05 -24.95
C PRO A 212 -11.67 -7.09 -23.43
N ASN A 213 -12.02 -8.29 -22.91
CA ASN A 213 -12.14 -8.56 -21.50
C ASN A 213 -11.01 -9.48 -21.05
N PHE A 214 -10.50 -9.20 -19.87
CA PHE A 214 -9.50 -10.04 -19.19
C PHE A 214 -10.08 -10.49 -17.85
N LYS A 215 -9.81 -11.75 -17.49
CA LYS A 215 -10.21 -12.31 -16.20
C LYS A 215 -9.06 -13.08 -15.58
N LEU A 216 -8.30 -12.40 -14.72
CA LEU A 216 -7.12 -12.96 -14.06
C LEU A 216 -7.52 -13.56 -12.72
N SER A 217 -7.50 -14.89 -12.61
CA SER A 217 -7.78 -15.59 -11.35
C SER A 217 -6.51 -15.72 -10.53
N LEU A 218 -6.51 -15.15 -9.32
CA LEU A 218 -5.37 -15.21 -8.42
C LEU A 218 -5.41 -16.50 -7.58
N PRO A 219 -4.26 -17.10 -7.26
CA PRO A 219 -4.21 -18.26 -6.39
C PRO A 219 -4.70 -17.91 -4.97
N PRO A 220 -5.17 -18.90 -4.20
CA PRO A 220 -5.50 -18.69 -2.79
C PRO A 220 -4.28 -18.20 -1.99
N LEU A 221 -4.49 -17.22 -1.11
CA LEU A 221 -3.43 -16.57 -0.33
C LEU A 221 -3.83 -16.43 1.13
N ASP A 222 -2.89 -16.69 2.03
CA ASP A 222 -3.06 -16.39 3.45
C ASP A 222 -2.79 -14.91 3.70
N VAL A 223 -3.74 -14.22 4.34
CA VAL A 223 -3.69 -12.78 4.66
C VAL A 223 -3.07 -12.54 6.03
N SER A 224 -3.06 -13.57 6.88
CA SER A 224 -2.45 -13.51 8.22
C SER A 224 -0.98 -13.91 8.13
N GLY A 225 -0.11 -12.95 8.33
CA GLY A 225 1.28 -13.21 8.65
C GLY A 225 1.47 -13.34 10.14
#